data_6d6bddd05d67b3c6a717c1833f32ea1d
#
_entry.id   6d6bddd05d67b3c6a717c1833f32ea1d
#
_cell.length_a   1.000
_cell.length_b   1.000
_cell.length_c   1.000
_cell.angle_alpha   90.00
_cell.angle_beta   90.00
_cell.angle_gamma   90.00
#
_symmetry.space_group_name_H-M   'P 1'
#
loop_
_entity.id
_entity.type
_entity.pdbx_description
1 polymer ?
#
loop_
_entity_poly.entity_id
_entity_poly.type
_entity_poly.pdbx_seq_one_letter_code
_entity_poly.pdbx_strand_id
1 'polypeptide(L)'
;VENIETKLREEAKRLLLEKKADVIIGYEKGTLPLTATPCFITKPEEADKLVWNNLCTQNLAKFVHDLITAHKNSQKRVKPEDRKKKVIGVVARGCTTRSLIIHLQDRQYERDQVCIIGVPCDGYVDGKGLKVKIGGADIVEGSIDGGQIKMKTSDGDKTVALKDVLADSCLTCRFNNPIISDIMIGSPAPAMNPDAEYNDVKEFEAKTMEERWAYFTKEMEKCMRCNACRQACPSCYCPTCFVEQSQPQWVGIGEDKSDTQVFQFMRLYHMVGRCVDCGSCVSVCPMGVDLRKFLKKIDKDCWEMFGNRAGSGMEDMPPLGKYDEHHDK
;
A
#
# COMPACT_ATOMS: atom_id res chain seq x y z
N VAL A 1 -13.50 22.99 9.50
CA VAL A 1 -12.77 21.82 9.03
C VAL A 1 -11.54 21.67 9.91
N GLU A 2 -11.46 20.58 10.66
CA GLU A 2 -10.33 20.27 11.52
C GLU A 2 -9.06 20.16 10.67
N ASN A 3 -8.04 20.96 10.98
CA ASN A 3 -6.80 20.93 10.20
C ASN A 3 -5.96 19.69 10.58
N ILE A 4 -6.20 18.59 9.87
CA ILE A 4 -5.52 17.30 10.07
C ILE A 4 -4.01 17.46 10.00
N GLU A 5 -3.48 18.26 9.06
CA GLU A 5 -2.03 18.44 8.92
C GLU A 5 -1.41 19.12 10.14
N THR A 6 -2.06 20.16 10.70
CA THR A 6 -1.56 20.84 11.91
C THR A 6 -1.49 19.88 13.08
N LYS A 7 -2.57 19.13 13.35
CA LYS A 7 -2.58 18.13 14.43
C LYS A 7 -1.54 17.02 14.21
N LEU A 8 -1.37 16.58 12.96
CA LEU A 8 -0.37 15.58 12.61
C LEU A 8 1.06 16.06 12.92
N ARG A 9 1.37 17.31 12.56
CA ARG A 9 2.67 17.94 12.85
C ARG A 9 2.91 18.10 14.36
N GLU A 10 1.92 18.56 15.09
CA GLU A 10 1.98 18.70 16.55
C GLU A 10 2.22 17.36 17.24
N GLU A 11 1.48 16.32 16.84
CA GLU A 11 1.61 14.99 17.41
C GLU A 11 2.95 14.32 17.06
N ALA A 12 3.43 14.48 15.83
CA ALA A 12 4.75 14.01 15.42
C ALA A 12 5.88 14.68 16.24
N LYS A 13 5.80 16.01 16.46
CA LYS A 13 6.72 16.75 17.34
C LYS A 13 6.70 16.21 18.77
N ARG A 14 5.51 16.01 19.33
CA ARG A 14 5.32 15.50 20.69
C ARG A 14 5.96 14.12 20.86
N LEU A 15 5.69 13.18 19.94
CA LEU A 15 6.23 11.81 20.01
C LEU A 15 7.75 11.78 19.97
N LEU A 16 8.38 12.62 19.16
CA LEU A 16 9.83 12.74 19.08
C LEU A 16 10.44 13.38 20.34
N LEU A 17 9.84 14.46 20.86
CA LEU A 17 10.28 15.14 22.09
C LEU A 17 10.17 14.23 23.31
N GLU A 18 9.08 13.48 23.43
CA GLU A 18 8.85 12.52 24.51
C GLU A 18 9.62 11.21 24.34
N LYS A 19 10.37 11.06 23.25
CA LYS A 19 11.11 9.82 22.87
C LYS A 19 10.24 8.59 22.81
N LYS A 20 8.96 8.76 22.46
CA LYS A 20 8.01 7.67 22.21
C LYS A 20 8.16 7.06 20.81
N ALA A 21 8.84 7.77 19.92
CA ALA A 21 9.27 7.25 18.63
C ALA A 21 10.68 7.78 18.30
N ASP A 22 11.51 6.96 17.65
CA ASP A 22 12.84 7.33 17.17
C ASP A 22 12.78 8.00 15.79
N VAL A 23 11.74 7.71 15.03
CA VAL A 23 11.49 8.27 13.70
C VAL A 23 10.00 8.24 13.41
N ILE A 24 9.48 9.27 12.76
CA ILE A 24 8.11 9.31 12.24
C ILE A 24 8.16 9.14 10.73
N ILE A 25 7.42 8.16 10.21
CA ILE A 25 7.19 7.96 8.79
C ILE A 25 5.88 8.61 8.40
N GLY A 26 5.94 9.55 7.48
CA GLY A 26 4.78 10.26 6.94
C GLY A 26 4.97 10.58 5.47
N TYR A 27 4.30 11.61 5.01
CA TYR A 27 4.46 12.13 3.65
C TYR A 27 4.90 13.58 3.70
N GLU A 28 5.71 13.98 2.74
CA GLU A 28 6.04 15.37 2.45
C GLU A 28 5.67 15.72 1.01
N LYS A 29 5.63 17.02 0.70
CA LYS A 29 5.41 17.48 -0.68
C LYS A 29 6.53 16.94 -1.59
N GLY A 30 6.14 16.31 -2.69
CA GLY A 30 7.08 15.81 -3.68
C GLY A 30 7.74 16.92 -4.49
N THR A 31 8.78 16.58 -5.23
CA THR A 31 9.51 17.52 -6.10
C THR A 31 8.74 17.87 -7.37
N LEU A 32 7.85 16.99 -7.83
CA LEU A 32 6.99 17.25 -8.98
C LEU A 32 5.64 17.82 -8.53
N PRO A 33 4.97 18.62 -9.37
CA PRO A 33 3.63 19.10 -9.10
C PRO A 33 2.65 17.97 -8.82
N LEU A 34 1.72 18.18 -7.91
CA LEU A 34 0.68 17.20 -7.52
C LEU A 34 1.24 15.82 -7.12
N THR A 35 2.36 15.83 -6.40
CA THR A 35 2.94 14.61 -5.82
C THR A 35 3.23 14.77 -4.33
N ALA A 36 3.15 13.67 -3.59
CA ALA A 36 3.66 13.53 -2.24
C ALA A 36 4.56 12.29 -2.17
N THR A 37 5.61 12.36 -1.36
CA THR A 37 6.58 11.29 -1.19
C THR A 37 6.68 10.88 0.28
N PRO A 38 7.01 9.63 0.60
CA PRO A 38 7.33 9.24 1.97
C PRO A 38 8.51 10.03 2.52
N CYS A 39 8.40 10.46 3.77
CA CYS A 39 9.49 11.12 4.49
C CYS A 39 9.72 10.48 5.86
N PHE A 40 10.92 10.71 6.39
CA PHE A 40 11.41 10.11 7.63
C PHE A 40 11.88 11.24 8.57
N ILE A 41 11.03 11.58 9.51
CA ILE A 41 11.25 12.68 10.45
C ILE A 41 11.97 12.14 11.69
N THR A 42 13.18 12.61 11.94
CA THR A 42 14.01 12.22 13.09
C THR A 42 14.19 13.34 14.10
N LYS A 43 13.85 14.57 13.71
CA LYS A 43 13.96 15.76 14.55
C LYS A 43 12.61 16.47 14.64
N PRO A 44 12.22 16.99 15.80
CA PRO A 44 10.94 17.69 15.97
C PRO A 44 10.71 18.84 14.97
N GLU A 45 11.77 19.58 14.62
CA GLU A 45 11.71 20.72 13.71
C GLU A 45 11.34 20.32 12.27
N GLU A 46 11.60 19.08 11.90
CA GLU A 46 11.30 18.56 10.57
C GLU A 46 9.82 18.16 10.40
N ALA A 47 9.06 18.07 11.49
CA ALA A 47 7.65 17.66 11.45
C ALA A 47 6.77 18.61 10.62
N ASP A 48 7.19 19.86 10.43
CA ASP A 48 6.48 20.83 9.59
C ASP A 48 6.46 20.46 8.10
N LYS A 49 7.32 19.53 7.66
CA LYS A 49 7.29 18.97 6.31
C LYS A 49 6.10 18.04 6.05
N LEU A 50 5.50 17.50 7.13
CA LEU A 50 4.42 16.53 6.99
C LEU A 50 3.19 17.12 6.31
N VAL A 51 2.67 16.37 5.34
CA VAL A 51 1.42 16.68 4.62
C VAL A 51 0.47 15.49 4.67
N TRP A 52 -0.84 15.78 4.58
CA TRP A 52 -1.88 14.76 4.44
C TRP A 52 -2.96 15.22 3.47
N ASN A 53 -2.99 14.61 2.30
CA ASN A 53 -3.96 14.91 1.26
C ASN A 53 -4.10 13.72 0.29
N ASN A 54 -4.91 13.88 -0.75
CA ASN A 54 -5.14 12.82 -1.75
C ASN A 54 -3.94 12.51 -2.67
N LEU A 55 -2.80 13.20 -2.50
CA LEU A 55 -1.56 12.87 -3.23
C LEU A 55 -0.68 11.87 -2.47
N CYS A 56 -1.02 11.53 -1.23
CA CYS A 56 -0.33 10.55 -0.40
C CYS A 56 -0.66 9.13 -0.89
N THR A 57 0.10 8.57 -1.82
CA THR A 57 -0.27 7.35 -2.55
C THR A 57 0.29 6.06 -1.92
N GLN A 58 1.56 6.02 -1.55
CA GLN A 58 2.26 4.80 -1.14
C GLN A 58 1.77 4.25 0.21
N ASN A 59 1.88 2.93 0.40
CA ASN A 59 1.57 2.30 1.69
C ASN A 59 2.80 2.33 2.59
N LEU A 60 2.75 3.11 3.67
CA LEU A 60 3.90 3.35 4.55
C LEU A 60 4.32 2.13 5.39
N ALA A 61 3.49 1.10 5.52
CA ALA A 61 3.86 -0.11 6.26
C ALA A 61 5.13 -0.79 5.70
N LYS A 62 5.36 -0.67 4.36
CA LYS A 62 6.61 -1.16 3.74
C LYS A 62 7.85 -0.57 4.40
N PHE A 63 7.86 0.74 4.63
CA PHE A 63 9.01 1.44 5.21
C PHE A 63 9.18 1.15 6.70
N VAL A 64 8.09 0.87 7.44
CA VAL A 64 8.18 0.40 8.84
C VAL A 64 8.95 -0.91 8.90
N HIS A 65 8.57 -1.89 8.08
CA HIS A 65 9.27 -3.17 8.00
C HIS A 65 10.75 -3.00 7.64
N ASP A 66 11.05 -2.19 6.61
CA ASP A 66 12.41 -2.01 6.12
C ASP A 66 13.31 -1.38 7.18
N LEU A 67 12.83 -0.34 7.89
CA LEU A 67 13.60 0.32 8.95
C LEU A 67 13.83 -0.58 10.15
N ILE A 68 12.82 -1.35 10.59
CA ILE A 68 12.97 -2.29 11.70
C ILE A 68 13.95 -3.41 11.32
N THR A 69 13.83 -3.95 10.09
CA THR A 69 14.73 -5.00 9.60
C THR A 69 16.17 -4.50 9.48
N ALA A 70 16.37 -3.30 8.94
CA ALA A 70 17.68 -2.68 8.87
C ALA A 70 18.28 -2.49 10.28
N HIS A 71 17.48 -2.02 11.23
CA HIS A 71 17.90 -1.87 12.62
C HIS A 71 18.24 -3.23 13.26
N LYS A 72 17.38 -4.24 13.14
CA LYS A 72 17.67 -5.61 13.62
C LYS A 72 19.01 -6.13 13.06
N ASN A 73 19.26 -5.91 11.77
CA ASN A 73 20.50 -6.33 11.13
C ASN A 73 21.71 -5.57 11.69
N SER A 74 21.61 -4.28 11.97
CA SER A 74 22.69 -3.51 12.60
C SER A 74 23.02 -3.98 14.02
N GLN A 75 22.02 -4.53 14.74
CA GLN A 75 22.17 -5.03 16.10
C GLN A 75 22.73 -6.48 16.19
N LYS A 76 22.90 -7.19 15.06
CA LYS A 76 23.37 -8.60 15.07
C LYS A 76 24.74 -8.79 15.75
N ARG A 77 25.62 -7.79 15.65
CA ARG A 77 26.97 -7.81 16.25
C ARG A 77 27.02 -7.22 17.67
N VAL A 78 25.90 -6.68 18.16
CA VAL A 78 25.77 -6.14 19.52
C VAL A 78 25.39 -7.28 20.45
N LYS A 79 25.95 -7.33 21.68
CA LYS A 79 25.57 -8.32 22.67
C LYS A 79 24.09 -8.26 22.98
N PRO A 80 23.40 -9.38 23.23
CA PRO A 80 21.94 -9.41 23.43
C PRO A 80 21.44 -8.41 24.49
N GLU A 81 22.18 -8.27 25.60
CA GLU A 81 21.87 -7.38 26.72
C GLU A 81 21.98 -5.88 26.38
N ASP A 82 22.79 -5.54 25.37
CA ASP A 82 23.04 -4.15 24.95
C ASP A 82 22.17 -3.73 23.74
N ARG A 83 21.39 -4.65 23.19
CA ARG A 83 20.56 -4.37 22.01
C ARG A 83 19.44 -3.39 22.33
N LYS A 84 19.40 -2.31 21.56
CA LYS A 84 18.36 -1.29 21.68
C LYS A 84 17.17 -1.64 20.79
N LYS A 85 15.97 -1.44 21.30
CA LYS A 85 14.73 -1.50 20.54
C LYS A 85 14.56 -0.17 19.81
N LYS A 86 14.08 -0.22 18.58
CA LYS A 86 13.73 0.98 17.78
C LYS A 86 12.22 1.07 17.66
N VAL A 87 11.66 2.23 17.96
CA VAL A 87 10.23 2.50 17.85
C VAL A 87 9.98 3.41 16.65
N ILE A 88 9.12 2.98 15.75
CA ILE A 88 8.75 3.69 14.52
C ILE A 88 7.36 4.28 14.70
N GLY A 89 7.23 5.61 14.64
CA GLY A 89 5.96 6.27 14.46
C GLY A 89 5.55 6.23 12.98
N VAL A 90 4.30 5.94 12.67
CA VAL A 90 3.84 5.87 11.29
C VAL A 90 2.47 6.50 11.13
N VAL A 91 2.34 7.38 10.13
CA VAL A 91 1.05 7.93 9.70
C VAL A 91 0.31 6.87 8.89
N ALA A 92 -0.85 6.46 9.37
CA ALA A 92 -1.50 5.27 8.85
C ALA A 92 -2.99 5.50 8.56
N ARG A 93 -3.38 5.18 7.34
CA ARG A 93 -4.78 5.02 6.90
C ARG A 93 -5.20 3.54 6.95
N GLY A 94 -6.45 3.24 6.66
CA GLY A 94 -7.00 1.89 6.77
C GLY A 94 -6.16 0.80 6.09
N CYS A 95 -5.77 0.97 4.82
CA CYS A 95 -4.93 -0.01 4.13
C CYS A 95 -3.51 -0.11 4.72
N THR A 96 -2.96 0.97 5.30
CA THR A 96 -1.67 0.93 5.99
C THR A 96 -1.78 0.15 7.29
N THR A 97 -2.81 0.42 8.12
CA THR A 97 -3.01 -0.32 9.37
C THR A 97 -3.27 -1.80 9.14
N ARG A 98 -4.03 -2.17 8.10
CA ARG A 98 -4.20 -3.56 7.69
C ARG A 98 -2.87 -4.24 7.34
N SER A 99 -1.98 -3.55 6.61
CA SER A 99 -0.64 -4.08 6.32
C SER A 99 0.21 -4.23 7.57
N LEU A 100 0.12 -3.30 8.53
CA LEU A 100 0.82 -3.42 9.82
C LEU A 100 0.30 -4.62 10.62
N ILE A 101 -1.01 -4.88 10.61
CA ILE A 101 -1.60 -6.07 11.24
C ILE A 101 -1.01 -7.34 10.62
N ILE A 102 -0.94 -7.46 9.28
CA ILE A 102 -0.33 -8.61 8.61
C ILE A 102 1.13 -8.78 9.04
N HIS A 103 1.91 -7.70 9.14
CA HIS A 103 3.29 -7.79 9.62
C HIS A 103 3.39 -8.31 11.06
N LEU A 104 2.47 -7.91 11.93
CA LEU A 104 2.41 -8.39 13.32
C LEU A 104 1.99 -9.86 13.39
N GLN A 105 1.00 -10.29 12.62
CA GLN A 105 0.57 -11.68 12.48
C GLN A 105 1.72 -12.57 11.97
N ASP A 106 2.47 -12.09 10.99
CA ASP A 106 3.65 -12.77 10.43
C ASP A 106 4.93 -12.57 11.30
N ARG A 107 4.81 -11.97 12.50
CA ARG A 107 5.90 -11.77 13.47
C ARG A 107 7.13 -11.07 12.90
N GLN A 108 6.92 -10.14 11.97
CA GLN A 108 8.04 -9.38 11.38
C GLN A 108 8.67 -8.44 12.41
N TYR A 109 7.86 -7.94 13.35
CA TYR A 109 8.29 -7.12 14.48
C TYR A 109 7.24 -7.18 15.60
N GLU A 110 7.61 -6.67 16.79
CA GLU A 110 6.74 -6.63 17.94
C GLU A 110 5.83 -5.39 17.91
N ARG A 111 4.62 -5.49 18.51
CA ARG A 111 3.62 -4.40 18.51
C ARG A 111 4.15 -3.09 19.13
N ASP A 112 5.00 -3.19 20.16
CA ASP A 112 5.58 -2.06 20.87
C ASP A 112 6.74 -1.36 20.10
N GLN A 113 7.12 -1.90 18.94
CA GLN A 113 8.06 -1.24 18.02
C GLN A 113 7.39 -0.25 17.07
N VAL A 114 6.05 -0.14 17.10
CA VAL A 114 5.31 0.71 16.19
C VAL A 114 4.31 1.56 16.96
N CYS A 115 4.39 2.88 16.77
CA CYS A 115 3.41 3.87 17.24
C CYS A 115 2.57 4.33 16.04
N ILE A 116 1.28 4.00 16.02
CA ILE A 116 0.39 4.19 14.89
C ILE A 116 -0.41 5.48 15.04
N ILE A 117 -0.13 6.46 14.19
CA ILE A 117 -0.89 7.69 14.08
C ILE A 117 -1.96 7.49 13.01
N GLY A 118 -3.16 7.13 13.43
CA GLY A 118 -4.28 6.85 12.54
C GLY A 118 -4.89 8.12 11.97
N VAL A 119 -5.14 8.13 10.65
CA VAL A 119 -5.81 9.23 9.95
C VAL A 119 -6.85 8.65 9.00
N PRO A 120 -8.10 9.18 8.97
CA PRO A 120 -9.12 8.77 8.01
C PRO A 120 -8.69 9.11 6.59
N CYS A 121 -9.24 8.41 5.59
CA CYS A 121 -8.79 8.52 4.21
C CYS A 121 -9.97 8.59 3.24
N ASP A 122 -9.96 9.58 2.36
CA ASP A 122 -10.93 9.78 1.29
C ASP A 122 -10.44 9.24 -0.07
N GLY A 123 -9.37 8.44 -0.06
CA GLY A 123 -8.73 7.93 -1.25
C GLY A 123 -7.54 8.76 -1.71
N TYR A 124 -6.85 8.26 -2.72
CA TYR A 124 -5.72 8.96 -3.35
C TYR A 124 -5.87 9.03 -4.87
N VAL A 125 -5.22 10.02 -5.47
CA VAL A 125 -5.23 10.26 -6.91
C VAL A 125 -4.44 9.19 -7.65
N ASP A 126 -5.03 8.60 -8.69
CA ASP A 126 -4.29 7.87 -9.70
C ASP A 126 -3.60 8.84 -10.65
N GLY A 127 -2.30 9.06 -10.44
CA GLY A 127 -1.52 9.99 -11.28
C GLY A 127 -1.49 9.61 -12.76
N LYS A 128 -1.58 8.32 -13.09
CA LYS A 128 -1.64 7.85 -14.48
C LYS A 128 -3.00 8.16 -15.10
N GLY A 129 -4.07 7.84 -14.38
CA GLY A 129 -5.44 8.18 -14.78
C GLY A 129 -5.62 9.69 -14.94
N LEU A 130 -5.06 10.49 -14.03
CA LEU A 130 -5.04 11.94 -14.15
C LEU A 130 -4.33 12.39 -15.44
N LYS A 131 -3.13 11.84 -15.71
CA LYS A 131 -2.37 12.19 -16.93
C LYS A 131 -3.14 11.84 -18.22
N VAL A 132 -3.82 10.70 -18.24
CA VAL A 132 -4.70 10.31 -19.36
C VAL A 132 -5.87 11.29 -19.49
N LYS A 133 -6.54 11.62 -18.38
CA LYS A 133 -7.69 12.52 -18.34
C LYS A 133 -7.37 13.92 -18.88
N ILE A 134 -6.14 14.40 -18.68
CA ILE A 134 -5.69 15.70 -19.17
C ILE A 134 -5.06 15.64 -20.57
N GLY A 135 -5.13 14.50 -21.26
CA GLY A 135 -4.60 14.34 -22.63
C GLY A 135 -3.08 14.23 -22.71
N GLY A 136 -2.42 13.81 -21.63
CA GLY A 136 -0.96 13.63 -21.59
C GLY A 136 -0.15 14.92 -21.35
N ALA A 137 -0.80 16.08 -21.21
CA ALA A 137 -0.15 17.37 -20.97
C ALA A 137 0.75 17.35 -19.73
N ASP A 138 1.85 18.10 -19.76
CA ASP A 138 2.73 18.21 -18.60
C ASP A 138 2.17 19.22 -17.58
N ILE A 139 2.14 18.80 -16.32
CA ILE A 139 1.66 19.63 -15.22
C ILE A 139 2.82 20.49 -14.71
N VAL A 140 2.64 21.81 -14.76
CA VAL A 140 3.62 22.79 -14.27
C VAL A 140 3.35 23.15 -12.81
N GLU A 141 2.08 23.37 -12.47
CA GLU A 141 1.61 23.67 -11.13
C GLU A 141 0.25 23.03 -10.90
N GLY A 142 -0.11 22.78 -9.66
CA GLY A 142 -1.43 22.28 -9.32
C GLY A 142 -1.74 22.29 -7.84
N SER A 143 -3.02 22.29 -7.53
CA SER A 143 -3.56 22.22 -6.17
C SER A 143 -4.83 21.40 -6.14
N ILE A 144 -5.17 20.85 -4.96
CA ILE A 144 -6.45 20.20 -4.68
C ILE A 144 -7.23 21.14 -3.76
N ASP A 145 -8.41 21.54 -4.19
CA ASP A 145 -9.28 22.42 -3.43
C ASP A 145 -10.76 22.12 -3.74
N GLY A 146 -11.60 22.03 -2.70
CA GLY A 146 -13.05 21.82 -2.85
C GLY A 146 -13.44 20.57 -3.66
N GLY A 147 -12.64 19.49 -3.60
CA GLY A 147 -12.88 18.28 -4.39
C GLY A 147 -12.54 18.41 -5.88
N GLN A 148 -11.80 19.45 -6.26
CA GLN A 148 -11.30 19.70 -7.61
C GLN A 148 -9.77 19.72 -7.62
N ILE A 149 -9.17 19.19 -8.68
CA ILE A 149 -7.75 19.33 -8.96
C ILE A 149 -7.62 20.42 -10.02
N LYS A 150 -7.05 21.55 -9.64
CA LYS A 150 -6.78 22.69 -10.51
C LYS A 150 -5.32 22.63 -10.95
N MET A 151 -5.05 22.74 -12.23
CA MET A 151 -3.71 22.57 -12.81
C MET A 151 -3.41 23.59 -13.87
N LYS A 152 -2.19 24.11 -13.87
CA LYS A 152 -1.56 24.72 -15.05
C LYS A 152 -0.79 23.65 -15.80
N THR A 153 -1.10 23.45 -17.05
CA THR A 153 -0.43 22.46 -17.91
C THR A 153 0.25 23.14 -19.11
N SER A 154 1.08 22.37 -19.82
CA SER A 154 1.69 22.82 -21.07
C SER A 154 0.67 23.32 -22.10
N ASP A 155 -0.57 22.83 -22.03
CA ASP A 155 -1.64 23.10 -23.00
C ASP A 155 -2.69 24.09 -22.44
N GLY A 156 -2.41 24.74 -21.30
CA GLY A 156 -3.31 25.68 -20.64
C GLY A 156 -3.87 25.14 -19.31
N ASP A 157 -4.76 25.91 -18.69
CA ASP A 157 -5.35 25.57 -17.40
C ASP A 157 -6.39 24.48 -17.54
N LYS A 158 -6.31 23.48 -16.66
CA LYS A 158 -7.27 22.34 -16.60
C LYS A 158 -7.78 22.15 -15.19
N THR A 159 -9.03 21.70 -15.09
CA THR A 159 -9.67 21.34 -13.83
C THR A 159 -10.32 19.97 -13.98
N VAL A 160 -10.10 19.09 -13.02
CA VAL A 160 -10.65 17.73 -13.00
C VAL A 160 -11.25 17.46 -11.63
N ALA A 161 -12.45 16.88 -11.58
CA ALA A 161 -13.04 16.47 -10.31
C ALA A 161 -12.21 15.34 -9.68
N LEU A 162 -11.88 15.48 -8.39
CA LEU A 162 -11.06 14.52 -7.64
C LEU A 162 -11.64 13.10 -7.74
N LYS A 163 -12.96 12.96 -7.60
CA LYS A 163 -13.67 11.66 -7.69
C LYS A 163 -13.45 10.91 -9.01
N ASP A 164 -13.18 11.63 -10.09
CA ASP A 164 -13.03 11.04 -11.44
C ASP A 164 -11.62 10.47 -11.68
N VAL A 165 -10.71 10.71 -10.76
CA VAL A 165 -9.29 10.30 -10.86
C VAL A 165 -8.77 9.66 -9.58
N LEU A 166 -9.67 9.22 -8.70
CA LEU A 166 -9.27 8.37 -7.57
C LEU A 166 -8.83 6.99 -8.09
N ALA A 167 -7.85 6.41 -7.40
CA ALA A 167 -7.41 5.06 -7.72
C ALA A 167 -8.56 4.04 -7.54
N ASP A 168 -8.65 3.04 -8.43
CA ASP A 168 -9.68 1.99 -8.40
C ASP A 168 -9.75 1.26 -7.04
N SER A 169 -8.58 1.08 -6.40
CA SER A 169 -8.51 0.52 -5.06
C SER A 169 -9.20 1.39 -4.00
N CYS A 170 -9.33 2.69 -4.24
CA CYS A 170 -10.03 3.61 -3.34
C CYS A 170 -11.52 3.66 -3.64
N LEU A 171 -11.93 3.55 -4.92
CA LEU A 171 -13.34 3.53 -5.32
C LEU A 171 -14.11 2.32 -4.76
N THR A 172 -13.42 1.20 -4.56
CA THR A 172 -13.98 -0.03 -3.99
C THR A 172 -13.49 -0.31 -2.56
N CYS A 173 -12.90 0.69 -1.89
CA CYS A 173 -12.31 0.52 -0.56
C CYS A 173 -13.39 0.41 0.52
N ARG A 174 -13.36 -0.69 1.29
CA ARG A 174 -14.20 -0.88 2.47
C ARG A 174 -13.59 -0.28 3.75
N PHE A 175 -12.27 -0.11 3.79
CA PHE A 175 -11.50 0.21 4.99
C PHE A 175 -10.86 1.61 4.89
N ASN A 176 -11.69 2.63 4.85
CA ASN A 176 -11.25 4.02 4.76
C ASN A 176 -10.82 4.63 6.10
N ASN A 177 -11.06 3.92 7.21
CA ASN A 177 -10.59 4.29 8.55
C ASN A 177 -9.52 3.31 9.04
N PRO A 178 -8.58 3.75 9.90
CA PRO A 178 -7.63 2.87 10.57
C PRO A 178 -8.34 1.77 11.39
N ILE A 179 -7.86 0.52 11.27
CA ILE A 179 -8.37 -0.62 12.06
C ILE A 179 -7.79 -0.59 13.47
N ILE A 180 -6.52 -0.23 13.59
CA ILE A 180 -5.80 -0.04 14.85
C ILE A 180 -5.08 1.30 14.82
N SER A 181 -5.03 1.98 15.96
CA SER A 181 -4.23 3.20 16.15
C SER A 181 -3.89 3.39 17.62
N ASP A 182 -2.74 4.00 17.89
CA ASP A 182 -2.38 4.49 19.23
C ASP A 182 -2.90 5.91 19.43
N ILE A 183 -2.95 6.67 18.34
CA ILE A 183 -3.42 8.04 18.29
C ILE A 183 -4.30 8.19 17.06
N MET A 184 -5.50 8.78 17.21
CA MET A 184 -6.38 9.04 16.08
C MET A 184 -6.47 10.54 15.83
N ILE A 185 -6.20 10.96 14.59
CA ILE A 185 -6.27 12.35 14.15
C ILE A 185 -7.43 12.52 13.18
N GLY A 186 -8.30 13.46 13.46
CA GLY A 186 -9.52 13.70 12.68
C GLY A 186 -10.68 12.78 13.07
N SER A 187 -11.86 13.10 12.57
CA SER A 187 -13.07 12.31 12.77
C SER A 187 -13.13 11.15 11.76
N PRO A 188 -13.64 9.99 12.14
CA PRO A 188 -13.78 8.87 11.21
C PRO A 188 -14.53 9.28 9.93
N ALA A 189 -13.99 8.88 8.78
CA ALA A 189 -14.67 9.05 7.49
C ALA A 189 -15.92 8.15 7.43
N PRO A 190 -16.99 8.58 6.72
CA PRO A 190 -18.17 7.74 6.50
C PRO A 190 -17.79 6.39 5.90
N ALA A 191 -18.47 5.33 6.33
CA ALA A 191 -18.26 4.00 5.78
C ALA A 191 -18.55 3.99 4.27
N MET A 192 -17.66 3.39 3.49
CA MET A 192 -17.89 3.15 2.06
C MET A 192 -18.98 2.08 1.88
N ASN A 193 -19.67 2.11 0.72
CA ASN A 193 -20.67 1.11 0.40
C ASN A 193 -20.04 -0.29 0.33
N PRO A 194 -20.40 -1.22 1.24
CA PRO A 194 -19.83 -2.57 1.24
C PRO A 194 -20.11 -3.36 -0.04
N ASP A 195 -21.24 -3.09 -0.70
CA ASP A 195 -21.67 -3.81 -1.89
C ASP A 195 -20.81 -3.49 -3.12
N ALA A 196 -20.13 -2.35 -3.10
CA ALA A 196 -19.22 -1.94 -4.18
C ALA A 196 -17.86 -2.65 -4.13
N GLU A 197 -17.50 -3.30 -3.00
CA GLU A 197 -16.15 -3.82 -2.74
C GLU A 197 -15.62 -4.75 -3.84
N TYR A 198 -16.48 -5.55 -4.46
CA TYR A 198 -16.06 -6.54 -5.47
C TYR A 198 -16.73 -6.33 -6.83
N ASN A 199 -17.28 -5.15 -7.13
CA ASN A 199 -17.99 -4.92 -8.40
C ASN A 199 -17.07 -5.14 -9.61
N ASP A 200 -15.83 -4.67 -9.55
CA ASP A 200 -14.83 -4.87 -10.61
C ASP A 200 -14.42 -6.33 -10.79
N VAL A 201 -14.49 -7.14 -9.73
CA VAL A 201 -14.24 -8.60 -9.78
C VAL A 201 -15.45 -9.33 -10.39
N LYS A 202 -16.69 -8.95 -10.04
CA LYS A 202 -17.91 -9.56 -10.62
C LYS A 202 -17.92 -9.44 -12.14
N GLU A 203 -17.54 -8.30 -12.68
CA GLU A 203 -17.43 -8.09 -14.13
C GLU A 203 -16.36 -9.00 -14.77
N PHE A 204 -15.25 -9.23 -14.06
CA PHE A 204 -14.21 -10.14 -14.52
C PHE A 204 -14.65 -11.61 -14.45
N GLU A 205 -15.38 -12.00 -13.41
CA GLU A 205 -15.93 -13.36 -13.25
C GLU A 205 -17.01 -13.70 -14.28
N ALA A 206 -17.74 -12.71 -14.76
CA ALA A 206 -18.75 -12.89 -15.82
C ALA A 206 -18.15 -13.28 -17.18
N LYS A 207 -16.81 -13.12 -17.36
CA LYS A 207 -16.11 -13.55 -18.57
C LYS A 207 -15.91 -15.06 -18.59
N THR A 208 -15.81 -15.65 -19.81
CA THR A 208 -15.44 -17.07 -19.96
C THR A 208 -14.00 -17.33 -19.44
N MET A 209 -13.66 -18.58 -19.26
CA MET A 209 -12.32 -18.98 -18.86
C MET A 209 -11.27 -18.52 -19.89
N GLU A 210 -11.59 -18.67 -21.18
CA GLU A 210 -10.73 -18.26 -22.30
C GLU A 210 -10.52 -16.74 -22.31
N GLU A 211 -11.56 -15.96 -22.09
CA GLU A 211 -11.47 -14.50 -22.03
C GLU A 211 -10.65 -14.04 -20.81
N ARG A 212 -10.81 -14.69 -19.66
CA ARG A 212 -10.00 -14.39 -18.46
C ARG A 212 -8.53 -14.72 -18.68
N TRP A 213 -8.25 -15.87 -19.32
CA TRP A 213 -6.89 -16.25 -19.68
C TRP A 213 -6.27 -15.30 -20.70
N ALA A 214 -7.01 -14.91 -21.72
CA ALA A 214 -6.57 -13.92 -22.71
C ALA A 214 -6.27 -12.57 -22.05
N TYR A 215 -7.11 -12.12 -21.11
CA TYR A 215 -6.86 -10.91 -20.34
C TYR A 215 -5.57 -11.02 -19.51
N PHE A 216 -5.38 -12.13 -18.77
CA PHE A 216 -4.15 -12.37 -18.01
C PHE A 216 -2.93 -12.33 -18.91
N THR A 217 -2.95 -13.05 -20.01
CA THR A 217 -1.83 -13.12 -20.98
C THR A 217 -1.49 -11.73 -21.51
N LYS A 218 -2.50 -10.96 -21.91
CA LYS A 218 -2.32 -9.59 -22.41
C LYS A 218 -1.70 -8.66 -21.36
N GLU A 219 -2.12 -8.77 -20.10
CA GLU A 219 -1.51 -8.00 -19.02
C GLU A 219 -0.06 -8.41 -18.75
N MET A 220 0.25 -9.70 -18.82
CA MET A 220 1.61 -10.21 -18.63
C MET A 220 2.56 -9.82 -19.78
N GLU A 221 2.05 -9.67 -20.99
CA GLU A 221 2.84 -9.18 -22.14
C GLU A 221 3.35 -7.75 -21.97
N LYS A 222 2.68 -6.93 -21.15
CA LYS A 222 3.17 -5.59 -20.80
C LYS A 222 4.34 -5.63 -19.80
N CYS A 223 4.50 -6.73 -19.07
CA CYS A 223 5.40 -6.80 -17.92
C CYS A 223 6.86 -6.96 -18.35
N MET A 224 7.69 -5.97 -18.08
CA MET A 224 9.15 -5.98 -18.27
C MET A 224 9.93 -6.53 -17.06
N ARG A 225 9.28 -7.15 -16.09
CA ARG A 225 9.87 -7.76 -14.88
C ARG A 225 10.81 -6.84 -14.08
N CYS A 226 10.54 -5.53 -14.05
CA CYS A 226 11.32 -4.55 -13.28
C CYS A 226 11.20 -4.70 -11.75
N ASN A 227 10.32 -5.56 -11.25
CA ASN A 227 10.06 -5.82 -9.84
C ASN A 227 9.56 -4.62 -9.00
N ALA A 228 9.23 -3.46 -9.60
CA ALA A 228 8.72 -2.30 -8.88
C ALA A 228 7.47 -2.64 -8.05
N CYS A 229 6.55 -3.45 -8.59
CA CYS A 229 5.36 -3.92 -7.90
C CYS A 229 5.68 -4.76 -6.64
N ARG A 230 6.77 -5.53 -6.65
CA ARG A 230 7.27 -6.27 -5.49
C ARG A 230 7.88 -5.33 -4.45
N GLN A 231 8.71 -4.39 -4.88
CA GLN A 231 9.38 -3.45 -3.99
C GLN A 231 8.39 -2.51 -3.27
N ALA A 232 7.31 -2.12 -3.94
CA ALA A 232 6.30 -1.26 -3.35
C ALA A 232 5.27 -2.00 -2.47
N CYS A 233 5.19 -3.33 -2.58
CA CYS A 233 4.19 -4.09 -1.83
C CYS A 233 4.59 -4.24 -0.36
N PRO A 234 3.74 -3.81 0.61
CA PRO A 234 4.04 -3.97 2.03
C PRO A 234 4.14 -5.43 2.47
N SER A 235 3.44 -6.35 1.78
CA SER A 235 3.46 -7.79 2.11
C SER A 235 4.55 -8.59 1.36
N CYS A 236 5.43 -7.91 0.59
CA CYS A 236 6.60 -8.55 -0.04
C CYS A 236 7.87 -8.25 0.76
N TYR A 237 8.13 -9.01 1.81
CA TYR A 237 9.26 -8.82 2.73
C TYR A 237 10.16 -10.05 2.87
N CYS A 238 10.09 -11.04 1.99
CA CYS A 238 11.00 -12.17 1.97
C CYS A 238 12.45 -11.68 1.83
N PRO A 239 13.39 -12.13 2.68
CA PRO A 239 14.80 -11.74 2.60
C PRO A 239 15.42 -12.08 1.24
N THR A 240 15.03 -13.22 0.66
CA THR A 240 15.36 -13.63 -0.70
C THR A 240 14.07 -14.10 -1.38
N CYS A 241 13.71 -13.47 -2.48
CA CYS A 241 12.54 -13.87 -3.24
C CYS A 241 12.86 -15.12 -4.08
N PHE A 242 11.87 -15.99 -4.27
CA PHE A 242 12.04 -17.20 -5.12
C PHE A 242 12.54 -16.87 -6.54
N VAL A 243 12.18 -15.71 -7.07
CA VAL A 243 12.63 -15.23 -8.39
C VAL A 243 14.11 -14.86 -8.43
N GLU A 244 14.74 -14.64 -7.27
CA GLU A 244 16.15 -14.28 -7.12
C GLU A 244 17.03 -15.51 -6.79
N GLN A 245 16.40 -16.66 -6.54
CA GLN A 245 17.13 -17.89 -6.24
C GLN A 245 17.79 -18.43 -7.50
N SER A 246 19.07 -18.78 -7.38
CA SER A 246 19.88 -19.35 -8.48
C SER A 246 20.14 -20.85 -8.32
N GLN A 247 19.91 -21.41 -7.11
CA GLN A 247 20.15 -22.82 -6.79
C GLN A 247 19.05 -23.39 -5.87
N PRO A 248 18.01 -24.02 -6.41
CA PRO A 248 17.68 -24.12 -7.84
C PRO A 248 17.15 -22.79 -8.39
N GLN A 249 17.32 -22.57 -9.68
CA GLN A 249 16.71 -21.45 -10.36
C GLN A 249 15.26 -21.81 -10.72
N TRP A 250 14.30 -21.14 -10.05
CA TRP A 250 12.87 -21.39 -10.27
C TRP A 250 12.29 -20.64 -11.47
N VAL A 251 12.85 -19.49 -11.79
CA VAL A 251 12.39 -18.59 -12.85
C VAL A 251 13.61 -18.08 -13.60
N GLY A 252 13.58 -18.07 -14.93
CA GLY A 252 14.63 -17.51 -15.77
C GLY A 252 14.83 -15.99 -15.52
N ILE A 253 16.01 -15.49 -15.81
CA ILE A 253 16.36 -14.07 -15.64
C ILE A 253 15.80 -13.22 -16.79
N GLY A 254 15.58 -13.79 -17.95
CA GLY A 254 15.10 -13.13 -19.16
C GLY A 254 13.66 -12.62 -19.09
N GLU A 255 13.24 -11.90 -20.11
CA GLU A 255 11.87 -11.39 -20.29
C GLU A 255 10.95 -12.39 -20.99
N ASP A 256 11.27 -13.68 -20.92
CA ASP A 256 10.48 -14.75 -21.52
C ASP A 256 9.03 -14.69 -20.99
N LYS A 257 8.06 -14.89 -21.89
CA LYS A 257 6.64 -14.84 -21.57
C LYS A 257 6.25 -15.86 -20.51
N SER A 258 6.74 -17.09 -20.64
CA SER A 258 6.44 -18.17 -19.69
C SER A 258 6.99 -17.87 -18.30
N ASP A 259 8.23 -17.43 -18.20
CA ASP A 259 8.85 -17.03 -16.94
C ASP A 259 8.13 -15.82 -16.30
N THR A 260 7.70 -14.86 -17.11
CA THR A 260 6.95 -13.69 -16.65
C THR A 260 5.58 -14.10 -16.10
N GLN A 261 4.87 -15.00 -16.78
CA GLN A 261 3.59 -15.54 -16.34
C GLN A 261 3.76 -16.32 -15.02
N VAL A 262 4.75 -17.22 -14.94
CA VAL A 262 5.03 -17.99 -13.71
C VAL A 262 5.38 -17.05 -12.56
N PHE A 263 6.26 -16.07 -12.78
CA PHE A 263 6.62 -15.09 -11.76
C PHE A 263 5.40 -14.35 -11.20
N GLN A 264 4.56 -13.80 -12.08
CA GLN A 264 3.40 -13.04 -11.64
C GLN A 264 2.33 -13.95 -11.01
N PHE A 265 2.08 -15.14 -11.56
CA PHE A 265 1.16 -16.09 -10.98
C PHE A 265 1.56 -16.50 -9.56
N MET A 266 2.82 -16.89 -9.36
CA MET A 266 3.33 -17.25 -8.03
C MET A 266 3.30 -16.07 -7.06
N ARG A 267 3.60 -14.87 -7.56
CA ARG A 267 3.49 -13.66 -6.74
C ARG A 267 2.06 -13.39 -6.30
N LEU A 268 1.07 -13.56 -7.18
CA LEU A 268 -0.35 -13.44 -6.85
C LEU A 268 -0.75 -14.47 -5.77
N TYR A 269 -0.29 -15.70 -5.93
CA TYR A 269 -0.56 -16.79 -4.97
C TYR A 269 0.06 -16.51 -3.59
N HIS A 270 1.27 -15.95 -3.53
CA HIS A 270 1.90 -15.56 -2.26
C HIS A 270 1.14 -14.44 -1.51
N MET A 271 0.23 -13.74 -2.19
CA MET A 271 -0.59 -12.68 -1.57
C MET A 271 -1.94 -13.18 -1.04
N VAL A 272 -2.24 -14.48 -1.14
CA VAL A 272 -3.46 -15.08 -0.57
C VAL A 272 -3.57 -14.75 0.92
N GLY A 273 -4.67 -14.12 1.32
CA GLY A 273 -4.92 -13.68 2.70
C GLY A 273 -3.97 -12.58 3.22
N ARG A 274 -3.15 -11.96 2.35
CA ARG A 274 -2.17 -10.91 2.71
C ARG A 274 -2.35 -9.62 1.92
N CYS A 275 -3.08 -9.65 0.81
CA CYS A 275 -3.34 -8.47 0.01
C CYS A 275 -4.41 -7.60 0.68
N VAL A 276 -4.06 -6.37 1.01
CA VAL A 276 -4.97 -5.38 1.62
C VAL A 276 -5.61 -4.44 0.59
N ASP A 277 -5.46 -4.74 -0.69
CA ASP A 277 -5.96 -3.95 -1.82
C ASP A 277 -5.54 -2.46 -1.78
N CYS A 278 -4.30 -2.17 -1.38
CA CYS A 278 -3.81 -0.80 -1.27
C CYS A 278 -3.45 -0.14 -2.62
N GLY A 279 -3.44 -0.87 -3.73
CA GLY A 279 -3.13 -0.35 -5.07
C GLY A 279 -1.66 0.01 -5.34
N SER A 280 -0.75 -0.09 -4.35
CA SER A 280 0.67 0.30 -4.53
C SER A 280 1.36 -0.38 -5.70
N CYS A 281 1.05 -1.66 -5.96
CA CYS A 281 1.66 -2.41 -7.08
C CYS A 281 1.28 -1.88 -8.46
N VAL A 282 0.06 -1.36 -8.61
CA VAL A 282 -0.42 -0.77 -9.86
C VAL A 282 0.10 0.66 -10.03
N SER A 283 0.09 1.45 -8.95
CA SER A 283 0.54 2.84 -8.98
C SER A 283 2.01 2.98 -9.44
N VAL A 284 2.89 2.06 -8.99
CA VAL A 284 4.32 2.09 -9.35
C VAL A 284 4.67 1.38 -10.65
N CYS A 285 3.73 0.63 -11.28
CA CYS A 285 4.03 -0.14 -12.47
C CYS A 285 4.26 0.78 -13.68
N PRO A 286 5.48 0.89 -14.27
CA PRO A 286 5.71 1.78 -15.40
C PRO A 286 4.94 1.38 -16.64
N MET A 287 4.63 0.08 -16.79
CA MET A 287 3.95 -0.50 -17.94
C MET A 287 2.41 -0.57 -17.78
N GLY A 288 1.87 -0.10 -16.65
CA GLY A 288 0.43 -0.10 -16.42
C GLY A 288 -0.20 -1.50 -16.38
N VAL A 289 0.52 -2.50 -15.84
CA VAL A 289 -0.04 -3.86 -15.67
C VAL A 289 -1.09 -3.84 -14.56
N ASP A 290 -2.30 -4.30 -14.85
CA ASP A 290 -3.41 -4.38 -13.88
C ASP A 290 -3.29 -5.64 -13.00
N LEU A 291 -2.31 -5.65 -12.11
CA LEU A 291 -2.14 -6.73 -11.13
C LEU A 291 -3.25 -6.75 -10.08
N ARG A 292 -3.87 -5.60 -9.82
CA ARG A 292 -4.88 -5.48 -8.78
C ARG A 292 -6.12 -6.33 -9.08
N LYS A 293 -6.54 -6.41 -10.35
CA LYS A 293 -7.70 -7.22 -10.75
C LYS A 293 -7.58 -8.66 -10.29
N PHE A 294 -6.42 -9.27 -10.49
CA PHE A 294 -6.16 -10.66 -10.07
C PHE A 294 -6.05 -10.78 -8.55
N LEU A 295 -5.35 -9.84 -7.90
CA LEU A 295 -5.22 -9.82 -6.43
C LEU A 295 -6.57 -9.64 -5.74
N LYS A 296 -7.44 -8.79 -6.28
CA LYS A 296 -8.78 -8.56 -5.75
C LYS A 296 -9.68 -9.77 -5.92
N LYS A 297 -9.52 -10.52 -7.03
CA LYS A 297 -10.21 -11.81 -7.22
C LYS A 297 -9.80 -12.81 -6.13
N ILE A 298 -8.51 -12.93 -5.85
CA ILE A 298 -8.02 -13.82 -4.79
C ILE A 298 -8.50 -13.37 -3.40
N ASP A 299 -8.53 -12.06 -3.12
CA ASP A 299 -9.09 -11.51 -1.87
C ASP A 299 -10.58 -11.87 -1.70
N LYS A 300 -11.37 -11.78 -2.79
CA LYS A 300 -12.75 -12.23 -2.81
C LYS A 300 -12.89 -13.72 -2.49
N ASP A 301 -12.07 -14.57 -3.16
CA ASP A 301 -12.08 -16.01 -2.91
C ASP A 301 -11.71 -16.36 -1.46
N CYS A 302 -10.71 -15.68 -0.89
CA CYS A 302 -10.37 -15.83 0.52
C CYS A 302 -11.54 -15.50 1.43
N TRP A 303 -12.28 -14.44 1.11
CA TRP A 303 -13.47 -14.08 1.87
C TRP A 303 -14.59 -15.11 1.73
N GLU A 304 -14.89 -15.56 0.53
CA GLU A 304 -15.98 -16.50 0.25
C GLU A 304 -15.70 -17.92 0.80
N MET A 305 -14.46 -18.38 0.70
CA MET A 305 -14.08 -19.73 1.12
C MET A 305 -13.74 -19.84 2.62
N PHE A 306 -13.10 -18.81 3.19
CA PHE A 306 -12.53 -18.89 4.55
C PHE A 306 -13.04 -17.82 5.50
N GLY A 307 -13.91 -16.90 5.04
CA GLY A 307 -14.34 -15.73 5.83
C GLY A 307 -13.19 -14.79 6.23
N ASN A 308 -12.03 -14.93 5.59
CA ASN A 308 -10.83 -14.16 5.92
C ASN A 308 -10.70 -12.91 5.07
N ARG A 309 -10.41 -11.79 5.74
CA ARG A 309 -10.03 -10.53 5.10
C ARG A 309 -8.68 -10.09 5.62
N ALA A 310 -7.71 -9.95 4.74
CA ALA A 310 -6.34 -9.62 5.09
C ALA A 310 -6.25 -8.39 6.02
N GLY A 311 -5.74 -8.58 7.23
CA GLY A 311 -5.51 -7.51 8.22
C GLY A 311 -6.77 -6.80 8.72
N SER A 312 -7.93 -7.47 8.73
CA SER A 312 -9.18 -6.92 9.29
C SER A 312 -9.24 -6.98 10.81
N GLY A 313 -8.44 -7.84 11.43
CA GLY A 313 -8.32 -8.00 12.88
C GLY A 313 -6.98 -8.62 13.25
N MET A 314 -6.54 -8.45 14.48
CA MET A 314 -5.27 -9.02 14.98
C MET A 314 -5.30 -10.55 15.06
N GLU A 315 -6.47 -11.13 15.29
CA GLU A 315 -6.69 -12.58 15.47
C GLU A 315 -6.97 -13.30 14.13
N ASP A 316 -7.21 -12.57 13.06
CA ASP A 316 -7.58 -13.13 11.76
C ASP A 316 -6.35 -13.59 10.97
N MET A 317 -5.84 -14.77 11.29
CA MET A 317 -4.68 -15.35 10.59
C MET A 317 -4.99 -15.62 9.10
N PRO A 318 -4.04 -15.37 8.19
CA PRO A 318 -4.19 -15.71 6.78
C PRO A 318 -4.49 -17.21 6.58
N PRO A 319 -5.33 -17.60 5.61
CA PRO A 319 -5.73 -19.01 5.40
C PRO A 319 -4.53 -19.96 5.23
N LEU A 320 -3.48 -19.54 4.51
CA LEU A 320 -2.26 -20.33 4.33
C LEU A 320 -1.33 -20.31 5.56
N GLY A 321 -1.69 -19.59 6.62
CA GLY A 321 -0.91 -19.48 7.87
C GLY A 321 -1.44 -20.36 9.02
N LYS A 322 -2.55 -21.07 8.81
CA LYS A 322 -3.16 -21.95 9.81
C LYS A 322 -3.58 -23.28 9.20
N TYR A 323 -3.59 -24.33 9.99
CA TYR A 323 -4.18 -25.61 9.64
C TYR A 323 -5.64 -25.65 10.09
N ASP A 324 -6.55 -26.10 9.24
CA ASP A 324 -7.96 -26.31 9.55
C ASP A 324 -8.38 -27.72 9.13
N GLU A 325 -8.74 -28.55 10.09
CA GLU A 325 -9.12 -29.95 9.83
C GLU A 325 -10.32 -30.11 8.89
N HIS A 326 -11.16 -29.10 8.76
CA HIS A 326 -12.35 -29.12 7.90
C HIS A 326 -12.06 -28.70 6.46
N HIS A 327 -11.05 -27.83 6.25
CA HIS A 327 -10.70 -27.29 4.95
C HIS A 327 -9.44 -27.89 4.32
N ASP A 328 -8.58 -28.53 5.15
CA ASP A 328 -7.26 -29.01 4.71
C ASP A 328 -7.24 -30.54 4.45
N LYS A 329 -8.41 -31.16 4.24
CA LYS A 329 -8.56 -32.57 3.90
C LYS A 329 -8.72 -32.80 2.41
#